data_29d37a4d8d10febaccef1afdb9c146b1
#
_entry.id   29d37a4d8d10febaccef1afdb9c146b1
#
_cell.length_a   1.000
_cell.length_b   1.000
_cell.length_c   1.000
_cell.angle_alpha   90.00
_cell.angle_beta   90.00
_cell.angle_gamma   90.00
#
_symmetry.space_group_name_H-M   'P 1'
#
loop_
_entity.id
_entity.type
_entity.pdbx_description
1 polymer ?
#
loop_
_entity_poly.entity_id
_entity_poly.type
_entity_poly.pdbx_seq_one_letter_code
_entity_poly.pdbx_strand_id
1 'polypeptide(L)'
;MFEKRIAALENGIAAVAASSGQSAQAMALLSLASHGDNIVSATALYGGTYNLIGSTLTRYGIEVTFVEDAGDLQQWRDAARPNTKLFFGETIGNPKSDVLDIAGIAEVAHEVGVSLVVDNTIATPYVLRPIE
;
A
#
# COMPACT_ATOMS: atom_id res chain seq x y z
N MET A 1 -15.12 -15.83 -12.06
CA MET A 1 -14.04 -16.37 -12.92
C MET A 1 -12.81 -15.45 -12.95
N PHE A 2 -12.96 -14.13 -13.10
CA PHE A 2 -11.88 -13.14 -13.09
C PHE A 2 -11.07 -13.18 -11.79
N GLU A 3 -11.71 -13.03 -10.63
CA GLU A 3 -11.07 -13.00 -9.31
C GLU A 3 -10.22 -14.25 -9.06
N LYS A 4 -10.73 -15.44 -9.39
CA LYS A 4 -9.96 -16.69 -9.23
C LYS A 4 -8.68 -16.71 -10.08
N ARG A 5 -8.71 -16.09 -11.28
CA ARG A 5 -7.54 -15.99 -12.14
C ARG A 5 -6.51 -15.02 -11.58
N ILE A 6 -6.95 -13.86 -11.09
CA ILE A 6 -6.05 -12.87 -10.48
C ILE A 6 -5.43 -13.44 -9.20
N ALA A 7 -6.22 -14.08 -8.33
CA ALA A 7 -5.68 -14.74 -7.16
C ALA A 7 -4.59 -15.77 -7.52
N ALA A 8 -4.84 -16.60 -8.55
CA ALA A 8 -3.85 -17.59 -9.00
C ALA A 8 -2.60 -16.95 -9.63
N LEU A 9 -2.76 -15.82 -10.36
CA LEU A 9 -1.62 -15.11 -10.97
C LEU A 9 -0.73 -14.45 -9.91
N GLU A 10 -1.32 -13.91 -8.84
CA GLU A 10 -0.61 -13.29 -7.71
C GLU A 10 -0.17 -14.30 -6.64
N ASN A 11 -0.45 -15.59 -6.81
CA ASN A 11 -0.25 -16.63 -5.78
C ASN A 11 -1.00 -16.32 -4.46
N GLY A 12 -2.11 -15.59 -4.56
CA GLY A 12 -2.94 -15.18 -3.44
C GLY A 12 -4.02 -16.21 -3.10
N ILE A 13 -4.52 -16.17 -1.87
CA ILE A 13 -5.59 -17.05 -1.38
C ILE A 13 -6.92 -16.72 -2.07
N ALA A 14 -7.21 -15.45 -2.26
CA ALA A 14 -8.44 -14.94 -2.89
C ALA A 14 -8.22 -13.58 -3.53
N ALA A 15 -9.18 -13.13 -4.32
CA ALA A 15 -9.23 -11.77 -4.85
C ALA A 15 -10.67 -11.25 -4.83
N VAL A 16 -10.81 -9.95 -4.71
CA VAL A 16 -12.08 -9.22 -4.81
C VAL A 16 -11.95 -8.19 -5.91
N ALA A 17 -12.86 -8.21 -6.87
CA ALA A 17 -12.89 -7.23 -7.95
C ALA A 17 -13.64 -5.96 -7.52
N ALA A 18 -13.13 -4.81 -7.95
CA ALA A 18 -13.76 -3.51 -7.79
C ALA A 18 -13.94 -2.82 -9.15
N SER A 19 -14.74 -1.76 -9.19
CA SER A 19 -15.03 -1.00 -10.41
C SER A 19 -13.84 -0.19 -10.93
N SER A 20 -12.83 0.05 -10.09
CA SER A 20 -11.62 0.80 -10.41
C SER A 20 -10.50 0.52 -9.41
N GLY A 21 -9.25 0.85 -9.77
CA GLY A 21 -8.12 0.79 -8.83
C GLY A 21 -8.31 1.65 -7.59
N GLN A 22 -8.89 2.86 -7.75
CA GLN A 22 -9.22 3.75 -6.62
C GLN A 22 -10.24 3.11 -5.66
N SER A 23 -11.26 2.41 -6.20
CA SER A 23 -12.21 1.68 -5.37
C SER A 23 -11.55 0.50 -4.67
N ALA A 24 -10.66 -0.22 -5.34
CA ALA A 24 -9.91 -1.33 -4.76
C ALA A 24 -9.02 -0.85 -3.61
N GLN A 25 -8.25 0.23 -3.82
CA GLN A 25 -7.42 0.84 -2.79
C GLN A 25 -8.26 1.30 -1.60
N ALA A 26 -9.36 2.04 -1.84
CA ALA A 26 -10.24 2.51 -0.77
C ALA A 26 -10.79 1.36 0.06
N MET A 27 -11.25 0.27 -0.59
CA MET A 27 -11.74 -0.92 0.12
C MET A 27 -10.63 -1.58 0.93
N ALA A 28 -9.43 -1.76 0.37
CA ALA A 28 -8.31 -2.38 1.08
C ALA A 28 -7.90 -1.55 2.30
N LEU A 29 -7.70 -0.25 2.12
CA LEU A 29 -7.26 0.64 3.20
C LEU A 29 -8.30 0.76 4.32
N LEU A 30 -9.59 0.94 3.97
CA LEU A 30 -10.68 1.04 4.94
C LEU A 30 -11.04 -0.30 5.62
N SER A 31 -10.60 -1.44 5.06
CA SER A 31 -10.73 -2.73 5.74
C SER A 31 -9.69 -2.92 6.86
N LEU A 32 -8.59 -2.17 6.82
CA LEU A 32 -7.49 -2.29 7.76
C LEU A 32 -7.39 -1.12 8.73
N ALA A 33 -7.81 0.09 8.32
CA ALA A 33 -7.68 1.30 9.12
C ALA A 33 -9.04 2.00 9.31
N SER A 34 -9.24 2.57 10.49
CA SER A 34 -10.44 3.27 10.92
C SER A 34 -10.08 4.65 11.52
N HIS A 35 -11.08 5.41 11.94
CA HIS A 35 -10.89 6.69 12.62
C HIS A 35 -9.91 6.56 13.81
N GLY A 36 -8.91 7.43 13.85
CA GLY A 36 -7.85 7.44 14.86
C GLY A 36 -6.65 6.54 14.54
N ASP A 37 -6.72 5.74 13.48
CA ASP A 37 -5.61 4.91 13.02
C ASP A 37 -4.66 5.70 12.10
N ASN A 38 -3.43 5.20 11.94
CA ASN A 38 -2.41 5.77 11.08
C ASN A 38 -2.05 4.81 9.93
N ILE A 39 -1.80 5.38 8.77
CA ILE A 39 -1.21 4.73 7.58
C ILE A 39 0.16 5.34 7.33
N VAL A 40 1.19 4.52 7.17
CA VAL A 40 2.50 4.96 6.68
C VAL A 40 2.57 4.68 5.19
N SER A 41 2.94 5.67 4.38
CA SER A 41 2.91 5.55 2.92
C SER A 41 4.15 6.17 2.26
N ALA A 42 4.63 5.56 1.18
CA ALA A 42 5.56 6.22 0.28
C ALA A 42 4.94 7.50 -0.30
N THR A 43 5.78 8.48 -0.70
CA THR A 43 5.34 9.70 -1.39
C THR A 43 5.23 9.53 -2.90
N ALA A 44 6.00 8.59 -3.49
CA ALA A 44 6.01 8.32 -4.93
C ALA A 44 4.77 7.50 -5.33
N LEU A 45 3.63 8.18 -5.46
CA LEU A 45 2.32 7.58 -5.74
C LEU A 45 1.66 8.24 -6.94
N TYR A 46 0.78 7.48 -7.60
CA TYR A 46 -0.18 8.05 -8.53
C TYR A 46 -0.99 9.17 -7.86
N GLY A 47 -1.22 10.28 -8.58
CA GLY A 47 -1.87 11.46 -8.01
C GLY A 47 -3.25 11.19 -7.38
N GLY A 48 -4.03 10.25 -7.96
CA GLY A 48 -5.31 9.81 -7.37
C GLY A 48 -5.13 9.10 -6.04
N THR A 49 -4.12 8.26 -5.92
CA THR A 49 -3.76 7.55 -4.68
C THR A 49 -3.26 8.52 -3.61
N TYR A 50 -2.39 9.45 -4.00
CA TYR A 50 -1.91 10.50 -3.10
C TYR A 50 -3.07 11.32 -2.52
N ASN A 51 -4.04 11.72 -3.36
CA ASN A 51 -5.23 12.43 -2.92
C ASN A 51 -6.16 11.57 -2.06
N LEU A 52 -6.34 10.28 -2.41
CA LEU A 52 -7.14 9.35 -1.60
C LEU A 52 -6.57 9.26 -0.18
N ILE A 53 -5.28 8.95 -0.06
CA ILE A 53 -4.62 8.74 1.23
C ILE A 53 -4.45 10.07 1.97
N GLY A 54 -3.86 11.09 1.35
CA GLY A 54 -3.48 12.33 2.01
C GLY A 54 -4.62 13.34 2.24
N SER A 55 -5.75 13.19 1.54
CA SER A 55 -6.87 14.13 1.65
C SER A 55 -8.19 13.46 1.97
N THR A 56 -8.57 12.41 1.22
CA THR A 56 -9.90 11.83 1.39
C THR A 56 -10.00 11.05 2.70
N LEU A 57 -9.06 10.15 2.98
CA LEU A 57 -9.07 9.34 4.19
C LEU A 57 -8.86 10.17 5.46
N THR A 58 -8.13 11.27 5.37
CA THR A 58 -7.96 12.20 6.53
C THR A 58 -9.26 12.85 6.96
N ARG A 59 -10.21 13.05 6.06
CA ARG A 59 -11.57 13.53 6.41
C ARG A 59 -12.37 12.51 7.21
N TYR A 60 -12.01 11.24 7.13
CA TYR A 60 -12.59 10.16 7.94
C TYR A 60 -11.80 9.91 9.24
N GLY A 61 -10.83 10.80 9.55
CA GLY A 61 -10.05 10.74 10.77
C GLY A 61 -8.95 9.69 10.76
N ILE A 62 -8.55 9.21 9.58
CA ILE A 62 -7.38 8.34 9.41
C ILE A 62 -6.15 9.24 9.22
N GLU A 63 -5.16 9.08 10.07
CA GLU A 63 -3.90 9.81 9.97
C GLU A 63 -2.99 9.20 8.90
N VAL A 64 -2.17 10.03 8.25
CA VAL A 64 -1.20 9.56 7.26
C VAL A 64 0.18 10.14 7.56
N THR A 65 1.18 9.27 7.57
CA THR A 65 2.60 9.64 7.66
C THR A 65 3.27 9.25 6.36
N PHE A 66 3.80 10.22 5.62
CA PHE A 66 4.54 9.97 4.40
C PHE A 66 6.02 9.76 4.66
N VAL A 67 6.62 8.79 3.96
CA VAL A 67 8.06 8.51 3.91
C VAL A 67 8.62 9.17 2.66
N GLU A 68 9.55 10.10 2.83
CA GLU A 68 10.10 10.90 1.72
C GLU A 68 11.03 10.08 0.82
N ASP A 69 11.88 9.25 1.41
CA ASP A 69 12.75 8.31 0.71
C ASP A 69 12.31 6.88 1.02
N ALA A 70 11.52 6.30 0.11
CA ALA A 70 11.01 4.93 0.27
C ALA A 70 12.12 3.85 0.23
N GLY A 71 13.33 4.19 -0.25
CA GLY A 71 14.50 3.32 -0.22
C GLY A 71 15.20 3.29 1.14
N ASP A 72 14.94 4.25 2.01
CA ASP A 72 15.47 4.30 3.37
C ASP A 72 14.55 3.55 4.35
N LEU A 73 14.87 2.31 4.64
CA LEU A 73 14.08 1.47 5.56
C LEU A 73 13.99 2.04 6.98
N GLN A 74 14.95 2.89 7.39
CA GLN A 74 14.88 3.53 8.70
C GLN A 74 13.75 4.56 8.78
N GLN A 75 13.49 5.29 7.69
CA GLN A 75 12.36 6.22 7.64
C GLN A 75 11.01 5.51 7.83
N TRP A 76 10.86 4.28 7.32
CA TRP A 76 9.64 3.48 7.55
C TRP A 76 9.50 3.09 9.02
N ARG A 77 10.61 2.69 9.69
CA ARG A 77 10.59 2.38 11.12
C ARG A 77 10.22 3.60 11.95
N ASP A 78 10.84 4.74 11.67
CA ASP A 78 10.63 5.99 12.41
C ASP A 78 9.23 6.58 12.19
N ALA A 79 8.62 6.32 11.03
CA ALA A 79 7.27 6.75 10.70
C ALA A 79 6.18 5.92 11.41
N ALA A 80 6.49 4.69 11.84
CA ALA A 80 5.54 3.82 12.51
C ALA A 80 5.19 4.34 13.90
N ARG A 81 3.89 4.31 14.23
CA ARG A 81 3.32 4.77 15.51
C ARG A 81 2.51 3.63 16.14
N PRO A 82 2.17 3.73 17.44
CA PRO A 82 1.34 2.71 18.09
C PRO A 82 -0.04 2.48 17.44
N ASN A 83 -0.57 3.51 16.75
CA ASN A 83 -1.82 3.45 16.02
C ASN A 83 -1.65 3.16 14.50
N THR A 84 -0.44 2.87 14.03
CA THR A 84 -0.22 2.44 12.64
C THR A 84 -0.85 1.09 12.40
N LYS A 85 -1.59 0.95 11.28
CA LYS A 85 -2.30 -0.28 10.89
C LYS A 85 -1.74 -0.94 9.64
N LEU A 86 -1.16 -0.15 8.76
CA LEU A 86 -0.57 -0.67 7.54
C LEU A 86 0.51 0.27 7.00
N PHE A 87 1.39 -0.31 6.17
CA PHE A 87 2.25 0.40 5.25
C PHE A 87 1.67 0.32 3.84
N PHE A 88 1.87 1.36 3.04
CA PHE A 88 1.36 1.42 1.67
C PHE A 88 2.43 1.92 0.69
N GLY A 89 2.49 1.31 -0.50
CA GLY A 89 3.33 1.78 -1.59
C GLY A 89 2.88 1.23 -2.95
N GLU A 90 3.42 1.82 -4.02
CA GLU A 90 3.27 1.34 -5.39
C GLU A 90 4.55 0.61 -5.80
N THR A 91 4.43 -0.55 -6.46
CA THR A 91 5.57 -1.33 -6.96
C THR A 91 6.52 -0.46 -7.79
N ILE A 92 5.94 0.36 -8.66
CA ILE A 92 6.63 1.37 -9.47
C ILE A 92 5.88 2.67 -9.30
N GLY A 93 6.49 3.62 -8.62
CA GLY A 93 5.89 4.92 -8.28
C GLY A 93 5.64 5.78 -9.52
N ASN A 94 4.53 6.51 -9.52
CA ASN A 94 4.14 7.41 -10.61
C ASN A 94 4.18 8.87 -10.13
N PRO A 95 4.87 9.80 -10.81
CA PRO A 95 5.48 9.67 -12.15
C PRO A 95 6.98 9.35 -12.16
N LYS A 96 7.63 9.25 -11.00
CA LYS A 96 9.11 9.18 -10.93
C LYS A 96 9.69 7.82 -11.36
N SER A 97 8.84 6.79 -11.45
CA SER A 97 9.26 5.41 -11.75
C SER A 97 10.23 4.82 -10.70
N ASP A 98 10.17 5.30 -9.48
CA ASP A 98 10.92 4.74 -8.36
C ASP A 98 10.42 3.31 -8.09
N VAL A 99 11.34 2.37 -7.95
CA VAL A 99 11.02 0.96 -7.67
C VAL A 99 11.03 0.74 -6.16
N LEU A 100 9.92 0.23 -5.63
CA LEU A 100 9.76 -0.04 -4.20
C LEU A 100 10.54 -1.28 -3.78
N ASP A 101 11.34 -1.21 -2.73
CA ASP A 101 11.92 -2.37 -2.06
C ASP A 101 10.85 -3.09 -1.21
N ILE A 102 10.01 -3.88 -1.89
CA ILE A 102 8.88 -4.56 -1.25
C ILE A 102 9.34 -5.49 -0.14
N ALA A 103 10.41 -6.26 -0.37
CA ALA A 103 10.91 -7.23 0.61
C ALA A 103 11.40 -6.52 1.89
N GLY A 104 12.26 -5.51 1.74
CA GLY A 104 12.78 -4.76 2.89
C GLY A 104 11.68 -4.03 3.66
N ILE A 105 10.73 -3.38 2.95
CA ILE A 105 9.61 -2.67 3.60
C ILE A 105 8.64 -3.65 4.27
N ALA A 106 8.39 -4.83 3.67
CA ALA A 106 7.56 -5.86 4.28
C ALA A 106 8.19 -6.39 5.58
N GLU A 107 9.51 -6.59 5.61
CA GLU A 107 10.22 -6.96 6.85
C GLU A 107 9.99 -5.91 7.94
N VAL A 108 10.19 -4.63 7.62
CA VAL A 108 9.93 -3.53 8.59
C VAL A 108 8.46 -3.49 9.03
N ALA A 109 7.51 -3.66 8.11
CA ALA A 109 6.09 -3.71 8.45
C ALA A 109 5.79 -4.85 9.44
N HIS A 110 6.35 -6.02 9.20
CA HIS A 110 6.18 -7.19 10.08
C HIS A 110 6.89 -6.99 11.43
N GLU A 111 8.07 -6.35 11.47
CA GLU A 111 8.75 -5.99 12.73
C GLU A 111 7.86 -5.14 13.64
N VAL A 112 7.10 -4.20 13.05
CA VAL A 112 6.18 -3.32 13.82
C VAL A 112 4.76 -3.88 13.93
N GLY A 113 4.51 -5.09 13.41
CA GLY A 113 3.26 -5.83 13.58
C GLY A 113 2.12 -5.40 12.65
N VAL A 114 2.44 -4.83 11.48
CA VAL A 114 1.45 -4.39 10.49
C VAL A 114 1.67 -5.06 9.12
N SER A 115 0.70 -4.93 8.22
CA SER A 115 0.80 -5.44 6.85
C SER A 115 1.33 -4.37 5.90
N LEU A 116 2.05 -4.79 4.85
CA LEU A 116 2.33 -3.95 3.68
C LEU A 116 1.24 -4.19 2.62
N VAL A 117 0.60 -3.13 2.17
CA VAL A 117 -0.34 -3.11 1.05
C VAL A 117 0.37 -2.52 -0.17
N VAL A 118 0.38 -3.22 -1.28
CA VAL A 118 1.09 -2.82 -2.50
C VAL A 118 0.13 -2.66 -3.66
N ASP A 119 0.17 -1.51 -4.32
CA ASP A 119 -0.44 -1.33 -5.64
C ASP A 119 0.53 -1.81 -6.72
N ASN A 120 0.18 -2.93 -7.34
CA ASN A 120 1.00 -3.59 -8.38
C ASN A 120 0.51 -3.28 -9.82
N THR A 121 -0.18 -2.15 -10.02
CA THR A 121 -0.80 -1.80 -11.29
C THR A 121 0.19 -1.77 -12.45
N ILE A 122 1.37 -1.16 -12.26
CA ILE A 122 2.35 -0.97 -13.34
C ILE A 122 3.10 -2.27 -13.66
N ALA A 123 3.62 -2.95 -12.63
CA ALA A 123 4.38 -4.18 -12.84
C ALA A 123 3.49 -5.36 -13.25
N THR A 124 2.29 -5.45 -12.68
CA THR A 124 1.35 -6.57 -12.82
C THR A 124 1.95 -7.91 -12.32
N PRO A 125 1.16 -8.95 -12.08
CA PRO A 125 1.68 -10.25 -11.66
C PRO A 125 2.56 -10.96 -12.71
N TYR A 126 2.64 -10.40 -13.93
CA TYR A 126 3.54 -10.90 -14.95
C TYR A 126 5.00 -10.57 -14.66
N VAL A 127 5.26 -9.37 -14.16
CA VAL A 127 6.64 -8.91 -13.86
C VAL A 127 7.01 -9.21 -12.42
N LEU A 128 6.10 -8.96 -11.48
CA LEU A 128 6.35 -9.09 -10.05
C LEU A 128 5.07 -9.50 -9.31
N ARG A 129 5.22 -10.37 -8.33
CA ARG A 129 4.16 -10.80 -7.42
C ARG A 129 4.50 -10.37 -6.00
N PRO A 130 3.94 -9.28 -5.49
CA PRO A 130 4.30 -8.75 -4.17
C PRO A 130 4.05 -9.69 -2.99
N ILE A 131 3.25 -10.73 -3.18
CA ILE A 131 2.94 -11.72 -2.14
C ILE A 131 4.06 -12.76 -1.97
N GLU A 132 4.90 -12.98 -2.96
CA GLU A 132 6.03 -13.92 -2.94
C GLU A 132 7.28 -13.28 -2.31
#